data_7c6cb425b90bc979b3d5b05660afedd0
#
_entry.id   7c6cb425b90bc979b3d5b05660afedd0
#
_cell.length_a   1.000
_cell.length_b   1.000
_cell.length_c   1.000
_cell.angle_alpha   90.00
_cell.angle_beta   90.00
_cell.angle_gamma   90.00
#
_symmetry.space_group_name_H-M   'P 1'
#
loop_
_entity.id
_entity.type
_entity.pdbx_description
1 polymer ?
#
loop_
_entity_poly.entity_id
_entity_poly.type
_entity_poly.pdbx_seq_one_letter_code
_entity_poly.pdbx_strand_id
1 'polypeptide(L)'
;MSTYALTPLAKADIFEIWSYVAEESENAADRVEQAIYEACAFVAEAPMRGHSRTDLTTRSLRFWTLTRYPNYTVVYRPETAPLQVVAVLHGKRNIRRLLEQRP
;
A
#
# COMPACT_ATOMS: atom_id res chain seq x y z
N MET A 1 18.99 -7.89 -4.44
CA MET A 1 18.08 -7.34 -3.44
C MET A 1 16.88 -6.72 -4.13
N SER A 2 15.68 -7.14 -3.75
CA SER A 2 14.46 -6.65 -4.37
C SER A 2 14.10 -5.28 -3.82
N THR A 3 13.79 -4.34 -4.71
CA THR A 3 13.45 -2.98 -4.34
C THR A 3 12.04 -2.63 -4.79
N TYR A 4 11.50 -1.57 -4.20
CA TYR A 4 10.22 -1.04 -4.59
C TYR A 4 10.32 0.48 -4.77
N ALA A 5 9.36 1.02 -5.49
CA ALA A 5 9.23 2.46 -5.69
C ALA A 5 7.80 2.87 -5.36
N LEU A 6 7.66 4.05 -4.77
CA LEU A 6 6.35 4.59 -4.43
C LEU A 6 5.96 5.65 -5.45
N THR A 7 4.74 5.56 -5.98
CA THR A 7 4.24 6.67 -6.80
C THR A 7 4.02 7.90 -5.92
N PRO A 8 3.97 9.10 -6.49
CA PRO A 8 3.69 10.30 -5.69
C PRO A 8 2.39 10.19 -4.89
N LEU A 9 1.35 9.57 -5.45
CA LEU A 9 0.09 9.40 -4.74
C LEU A 9 0.20 8.37 -3.62
N ALA A 10 1.00 7.32 -3.80
CA ALA A 10 1.25 6.35 -2.73
C ALA A 10 2.00 7.02 -1.57
N LYS A 11 2.96 7.88 -1.87
CA LYS A 11 3.66 8.67 -0.83
C LYS A 11 2.69 9.56 -0.08
N ALA A 12 1.77 10.20 -0.81
CA ALA A 12 0.75 11.05 -0.19
C ALA A 12 -0.18 10.24 0.71
N ASP A 13 -0.53 9.02 0.29
CA ASP A 13 -1.35 8.12 1.11
C ASP A 13 -0.67 7.82 2.44
N ILE A 14 0.63 7.51 2.40
CA ILE A 14 1.40 7.19 3.62
C ILE A 14 1.46 8.40 4.54
N PHE A 15 1.70 9.59 3.98
CA PHE A 15 1.74 10.81 4.78
C PHE A 15 0.39 11.10 5.42
N GLU A 16 -0.70 10.89 4.70
CA GLU A 16 -2.05 11.09 5.24
C GLU A 16 -2.32 10.12 6.40
N ILE A 17 -1.94 8.85 6.24
CA ILE A 17 -2.08 7.85 7.29
C ILE A 17 -1.26 8.25 8.51
N TRP A 18 0.01 8.64 8.30
CA TRP A 18 0.89 9.06 9.37
C TRP A 18 0.30 10.24 10.13
N SER A 19 -0.17 11.25 9.39
CA SER A 19 -0.72 12.46 10.00
C SER A 19 -1.96 12.16 10.86
N TYR A 20 -2.81 11.26 10.37
CA TYR A 20 -4.02 10.87 11.09
C TYR A 20 -3.69 10.16 12.41
N VAL A 21 -2.78 9.19 12.35
CA VAL A 21 -2.38 8.45 13.56
C VAL A 21 -1.61 9.36 14.52
N ALA A 22 -0.78 10.26 13.99
CA ALA A 22 0.05 11.16 14.80
C ALA A 22 -0.79 12.15 15.63
N GLU A 23 -2.03 12.39 15.26
CA GLU A 23 -2.93 13.23 16.07
C GLU A 23 -3.06 12.68 17.49
N GLU A 24 -3.00 11.36 17.66
CA GLU A 24 -3.06 10.74 18.97
C GLU A 24 -1.68 10.35 19.49
N SER A 25 -0.79 9.88 18.61
CA SER A 25 0.54 9.42 19.02
C SER A 25 1.49 9.38 17.85
N GLU A 26 2.55 10.22 17.90
CA GLU A 26 3.59 10.20 16.87
C GLU A 26 4.35 8.89 16.88
N ASN A 27 4.58 8.30 18.07
CA ASN A 27 5.26 7.01 18.16
C ASN A 27 4.44 5.91 17.45
N ALA A 28 3.12 5.93 17.63
CA ALA A 28 2.25 4.97 16.94
C ALA A 28 2.28 5.21 15.43
N ALA A 29 2.27 6.47 15.00
CA ALA A 29 2.35 6.81 13.58
C ALA A 29 3.63 6.29 12.96
N ASP A 30 4.77 6.43 13.65
CA ASP A 30 6.05 5.93 13.17
C ASP A 30 6.04 4.41 13.03
N ARG A 31 5.42 3.71 13.97
CA ARG A 31 5.32 2.24 13.90
C ARG A 31 4.46 1.77 12.73
N VAL A 32 3.36 2.48 12.46
CA VAL A 32 2.50 2.17 11.32
C VAL A 32 3.25 2.42 10.02
N GLU A 33 3.92 3.56 9.92
CA GLU A 33 4.70 3.91 8.74
C GLU A 33 5.77 2.85 8.47
N GLN A 34 6.50 2.45 9.49
CA GLN A 34 7.52 1.42 9.37
C GLN A 34 6.92 0.10 8.87
N ALA A 35 5.76 -0.29 9.41
CA ALA A 35 5.09 -1.51 8.99
C ALA A 35 4.67 -1.45 7.51
N ILE A 36 4.26 -0.27 7.03
CA ILE A 36 3.92 -0.09 5.61
C ILE A 36 5.16 -0.32 4.74
N TYR A 37 6.29 0.28 5.11
CA TYR A 37 7.52 0.09 4.33
C TYR A 37 8.00 -1.36 4.36
N GLU A 38 7.88 -2.02 5.50
CA GLU A 38 8.23 -3.45 5.61
C GLU A 38 7.33 -4.31 4.71
N ALA A 39 6.04 -3.97 4.63
CA ALA A 39 5.11 -4.67 3.74
C ALA A 39 5.49 -4.48 2.27
N CYS A 40 5.88 -3.26 1.89
CA CYS A 40 6.33 -2.97 0.53
C CYS A 40 7.58 -3.80 0.18
N ALA A 41 8.54 -3.88 1.09
CA ALA A 41 9.75 -4.68 0.88
C ALA A 41 9.41 -6.16 0.79
N PHE A 42 8.48 -6.62 1.63
CA PHE A 42 8.07 -8.03 1.66
C PHE A 42 7.46 -8.48 0.34
N VAL A 43 6.55 -7.68 -0.23
CA VAL A 43 5.95 -8.03 -1.52
C VAL A 43 6.93 -7.82 -2.69
N ALA A 44 7.90 -6.92 -2.55
CA ALA A 44 8.91 -6.73 -3.58
C ALA A 44 9.82 -7.95 -3.71
N GLU A 45 10.05 -8.68 -2.62
CA GLU A 45 10.84 -9.91 -2.65
C GLU A 45 10.14 -11.03 -3.42
N ALA A 46 8.81 -11.08 -3.37
CA ALA A 46 8.01 -12.09 -4.06
C ALA A 46 6.69 -11.46 -4.49
N PRO A 47 6.65 -10.83 -5.67
CA PRO A 47 5.49 -10.03 -6.08
C PRO A 47 4.15 -10.76 -6.14
N MET A 48 4.17 -12.08 -6.18
CA MET A 48 2.93 -12.86 -6.20
C MET A 48 2.36 -13.15 -4.82
N ARG A 49 2.98 -12.64 -3.76
CA ARG A 49 2.47 -12.80 -2.38
C ARG A 49 1.12 -12.14 -2.16
N GLY A 50 0.89 -10.99 -2.79
CA GLY A 50 -0.39 -10.29 -2.67
C GLY A 50 -1.50 -10.99 -3.45
N HIS A 51 -2.73 -10.55 -3.22
CA HIS A 51 -3.92 -11.14 -3.82
C HIS A 51 -4.42 -10.31 -5.00
N SER A 52 -4.91 -11.01 -6.02
CA SER A 52 -5.68 -10.38 -7.09
C SER A 52 -7.10 -10.10 -6.59
N ARG A 53 -7.63 -8.93 -6.93
CA ARG A 53 -8.99 -8.54 -6.55
C ARG A 53 -9.73 -8.04 -7.78
N THR A 54 -10.25 -8.98 -8.58
CA THR A 54 -10.98 -8.64 -9.82
C THR A 54 -12.31 -7.94 -9.54
N ASP A 55 -12.81 -8.05 -8.32
CA ASP A 55 -14.00 -7.33 -7.87
C ASP A 55 -13.73 -5.83 -7.66
N LEU A 56 -12.46 -5.44 -7.49
CA LEU A 56 -12.07 -4.05 -7.24
C LEU A 56 -11.46 -3.37 -8.45
N THR A 57 -10.78 -4.12 -9.31
CA THR A 57 -10.11 -3.55 -10.47
C THR A 57 -9.89 -4.62 -11.53
N THR A 58 -9.94 -4.20 -12.81
CA THR A 58 -9.57 -5.08 -13.94
C THR A 58 -8.09 -4.96 -14.27
N ARG A 59 -7.38 -4.04 -13.63
CA ARG A 59 -5.95 -3.83 -13.85
C ARG A 59 -5.13 -4.92 -13.19
N SER A 60 -3.91 -5.13 -13.69
CA SER A 60 -2.98 -6.10 -13.11
C SER A 60 -2.35 -5.50 -11.84
N LEU A 61 -3.11 -5.55 -10.75
CA LEU A 61 -2.69 -5.06 -9.44
C LEU A 61 -2.85 -6.19 -8.43
N ARG A 62 -2.00 -6.16 -7.41
CA ARG A 62 -2.12 -7.08 -6.29
C ARG A 62 -2.25 -6.30 -4.98
N PHE A 63 -2.88 -6.92 -4.01
CA PHE A 63 -3.24 -6.31 -2.74
C PHE A 63 -2.63 -7.12 -1.61
N TRP A 64 -1.95 -6.43 -0.70
CA TRP A 64 -1.38 -7.06 0.49
C TRP A 64 -1.83 -6.29 1.73
N THR A 65 -2.62 -6.94 2.58
CA THR A 65 -3.08 -6.35 3.84
C THR A 65 -2.02 -6.59 4.91
N LEU A 66 -1.67 -5.54 5.66
CA LEU A 66 -0.69 -5.64 6.72
C LEU A 66 -1.19 -6.58 7.82
N THR A 67 -0.33 -7.48 8.28
CA THR A 67 -0.72 -8.46 9.30
C THR A 67 -0.94 -7.83 10.67
N ARG A 68 -0.09 -6.87 11.07
CA ARG A 68 -0.21 -6.22 12.38
C ARG A 68 -1.23 -5.09 12.39
N TYR A 69 -1.49 -4.48 11.24
CA TYR A 69 -2.40 -3.35 11.12
C TYR A 69 -3.35 -3.61 9.95
N PRO A 70 -4.34 -4.51 10.13
CA PRO A 70 -5.17 -4.97 9.01
C PRO A 70 -6.10 -3.91 8.40
N ASN A 71 -6.13 -2.71 8.97
CA ASN A 71 -6.84 -1.59 8.36
C ASN A 71 -6.12 -1.03 7.14
N TYR A 72 -4.85 -1.41 6.93
CA TYR A 72 -4.04 -0.85 5.84
C TYR A 72 -3.70 -1.93 4.83
N THR A 73 -3.77 -1.57 3.54
CA THR A 73 -3.50 -2.47 2.44
C THR A 73 -2.60 -1.77 1.42
N VAL A 74 -1.52 -2.45 1.04
CA VAL A 74 -0.62 -1.97 0.00
C VAL A 74 -1.11 -2.51 -1.34
N VAL A 75 -1.21 -1.65 -2.35
CA VAL A 75 -1.60 -2.02 -3.71
C VAL A 75 -0.42 -1.75 -4.63
N TYR A 76 -0.06 -2.74 -5.44
CA TYR A 76 1.15 -2.64 -6.24
C TYR A 76 1.01 -3.35 -7.59
N ARG A 77 1.91 -3.00 -8.51
CA ARG A 77 2.04 -3.65 -9.81
C ARG A 77 3.05 -4.78 -9.68
N PRO A 78 2.63 -6.04 -9.82
CA PRO A 78 3.53 -7.17 -9.58
C PRO A 78 4.60 -7.35 -10.66
N GLU A 79 4.42 -6.74 -11.82
CA GLU A 79 5.26 -6.99 -12.99
C GLU A 79 6.34 -5.92 -13.23
N THR A 80 6.38 -4.88 -12.41
CA THR A 80 7.37 -3.81 -12.57
C THR A 80 8.64 -4.06 -11.77
N ALA A 81 9.78 -3.56 -12.27
CA ALA A 81 11.06 -3.62 -11.57
C ALA A 81 11.74 -2.25 -11.67
N PRO A 82 11.89 -1.54 -10.56
CA PRO A 82 11.47 -1.91 -9.20
C PRO A 82 9.95 -2.05 -9.09
N LEU A 83 9.49 -2.84 -8.13
CA LEU A 83 8.08 -3.03 -7.90
C LEU A 83 7.42 -1.70 -7.57
N GLN A 84 6.39 -1.34 -8.32
CA GLN A 84 5.73 -0.05 -8.15
C GLN A 84 4.52 -0.16 -7.23
N VAL A 85 4.58 0.54 -6.10
CA VAL A 85 3.46 0.66 -5.17
C VAL A 85 2.62 1.86 -5.61
N VAL A 86 1.36 1.62 -5.94
CA VAL A 86 0.48 2.65 -6.53
C VAL A 86 -0.49 3.25 -5.51
N ALA A 87 -0.75 2.56 -4.41
CA ALA A 87 -1.65 3.07 -3.38
C ALA A 87 -1.37 2.39 -2.05
N VAL A 88 -1.67 3.11 -0.97
CA VAL A 88 -1.76 2.53 0.37
C VAL A 88 -3.14 2.89 0.88
N LEU A 89 -3.99 1.89 1.04
CA LEU A 89 -5.39 2.08 1.36
C LEU A 89 -5.61 2.01 2.86
N HIS A 90 -6.57 2.78 3.33
CA HIS A 90 -6.93 2.87 4.73
C HIS A 90 -8.43 2.73 4.88
N GLY A 91 -8.86 1.71 5.64
CA GLY A 91 -10.27 1.52 5.95
C GLY A 91 -11.13 1.13 4.77
N LYS A 92 -12.43 1.45 4.88
CA LYS A 92 -13.43 1.05 3.90
C LYS A 92 -13.77 2.16 2.92
N ARG A 93 -12.75 2.74 2.29
CA ARG A 93 -12.97 3.74 1.26
C ARG A 93 -13.55 3.08 0.01
N ASN A 94 -14.07 3.88 -0.91
CA ASN A 94 -14.47 3.39 -2.22
C ASN A 94 -13.19 3.07 -3.01
N ILE A 95 -12.67 1.88 -2.79
CA ILE A 95 -11.39 1.43 -3.33
C ILE A 95 -11.44 1.39 -4.87
N ARG A 96 -12.53 0.89 -5.43
CA ARG A 96 -12.68 0.79 -6.88
C ARG A 96 -12.53 2.16 -7.54
N ARG A 97 -13.24 3.16 -7.03
CA ARG A 97 -13.20 4.50 -7.59
C ARG A 97 -11.81 5.12 -7.42
N LEU A 98 -11.20 4.92 -6.26
CA LEU A 98 -9.87 5.44 -5.99
C LEU A 98 -8.86 4.88 -6.97
N LEU A 99 -8.90 3.57 -7.23
CA LEU A 99 -7.97 2.92 -8.14
C LEU A 99 -8.18 3.34 -9.59
N GLU A 100 -9.42 3.65 -9.99
CA GLU A 100 -9.70 4.15 -11.33
C GLU A 100 -8.99 5.48 -11.61
N GLN A 101 -8.73 6.27 -10.57
CA GLN A 101 -8.08 7.57 -10.67
C GLN A 101 -6.56 7.48 -10.59
N ARG A 102 -6.00 6.31 -10.33
CA ARG A 102 -4.56 6.11 -10.19
C ARG A 102 -3.91 5.71 -11.51
N PRO A 103 -2.76 6.30 -11.83
CA PRO A 103 -2.01 5.91 -13.04
C PRO A 103 -1.31 4.52 -12.87
#